data_5bcd2dce9fc6d8a62e3dbc55f379543a
#
_entry.id   5bcd2dce9fc6d8a62e3dbc55f379543a
#
_cell.length_a   1.000
_cell.length_b   1.000
_cell.length_c   1.000
_cell.angle_alpha   90.00
_cell.angle_beta   90.00
_cell.angle_gamma   90.00
#
_symmetry.space_group_name_H-M   'P 1'
#
loop_
_entity.id
_entity.type
_entity.pdbx_description
1 polymer ?
#
loop_
_entity_poly.entity_id
_entity_poly.type
_entity_poly.pdbx_seq_one_letter_code
_entity_poly.pdbx_strand_id
1 'polypeptide(L)'
;YNPYGSQWENMTWGHSTSKDLLHWEFQGEAIEPDVWGTIFSGSAVVDHNNTAGFGDSTVVAMYTTAGENQTQSLAYSTDNGKTFTKYEGNPVITSNTPDFRDPHMFWNEDIKKWNMILAEGQHMNIYSSVDLKEWTLESQFGAEYGNHGGVWECPDLMKMRVRGTDKYKWMLICNINP
;
A
#
# COMPACT_ATOMS: atom_id res chain seq x y z
N TYR A 1 9.62 -9.31 6.02
CA TYR A 1 10.81 -10.04 6.51
C TYR A 1 10.98 -11.36 5.76
N ASN A 2 12.18 -11.95 5.85
CA ASN A 2 12.41 -13.30 5.36
C ASN A 2 12.22 -14.29 6.53
N PRO A 3 11.20 -15.17 6.54
CA PRO A 3 10.97 -16.11 7.63
C PRO A 3 12.00 -17.26 7.68
N TYR A 4 12.79 -17.44 6.63
CA TYR A 4 13.73 -18.56 6.50
C TYR A 4 15.20 -18.19 6.68
N GLY A 5 15.53 -16.90 6.81
CA GLY A 5 16.92 -16.46 6.93
C GLY A 5 17.10 -14.95 7.04
N SER A 6 18.36 -14.53 6.95
CA SER A 6 18.76 -13.12 7.04
C SER A 6 19.05 -12.45 5.68
N GLN A 7 18.91 -13.19 4.60
CA GLN A 7 19.14 -12.67 3.26
C GLN A 7 17.89 -11.95 2.75
N TRP A 8 18.08 -11.02 1.81
CA TRP A 8 16.99 -10.31 1.15
C TRP A 8 16.34 -11.17 0.07
N GLU A 9 15.54 -12.13 0.51
CA GLU A 9 14.81 -13.08 -0.32
C GLU A 9 13.57 -13.57 0.43
N ASN A 10 12.62 -14.21 -0.26
CA ASN A 10 11.39 -14.77 0.34
C ASN A 10 10.63 -13.75 1.22
N MET A 11 10.64 -12.48 0.82
CA MET A 11 10.03 -11.44 1.64
C MET A 11 8.54 -11.70 1.81
N THR A 12 8.11 -11.70 3.06
CA THR A 12 6.78 -12.09 3.52
C THR A 12 6.26 -11.03 4.49
N TRP A 13 4.97 -10.75 4.49
CA TRP A 13 4.38 -9.94 5.55
C TRP A 13 4.14 -10.80 6.79
N GLY A 14 4.78 -10.44 7.89
CA GLY A 14 4.44 -10.91 9.21
C GLY A 14 3.26 -10.13 9.78
N HIS A 15 2.55 -10.75 10.73
CA HIS A 15 1.39 -10.17 11.37
C HIS A 15 1.59 -10.14 12.89
N SER A 16 1.28 -9.02 13.50
CA SER A 16 1.25 -8.85 14.94
C SER A 16 0.03 -8.06 15.37
N THR A 17 -0.53 -8.38 16.51
CA THR A 17 -1.67 -7.67 17.10
C THR A 17 -1.29 -7.05 18.44
N SER A 18 -1.94 -5.96 18.80
CA SER A 18 -1.77 -5.28 20.09
C SER A 18 -3.10 -4.72 20.59
N LYS A 19 -3.27 -4.66 21.92
CA LYS A 19 -4.39 -4.00 22.57
C LYS A 19 -4.10 -2.57 23.00
N ASP A 20 -2.81 -2.20 23.06
CA ASP A 20 -2.34 -0.94 23.66
C ASP A 20 -1.27 -0.23 22.83
N LEU A 21 -0.88 -0.79 21.67
CA LEU A 21 0.21 -0.35 20.78
C LEU A 21 1.62 -0.43 21.39
N LEU A 22 1.76 -0.94 22.61
CA LEU A 22 3.04 -1.08 23.31
C LEU A 22 3.48 -2.55 23.40
N HIS A 23 2.51 -3.45 23.59
CA HIS A 23 2.72 -4.88 23.70
C HIS A 23 2.14 -5.59 22.50
N TRP A 24 2.98 -6.28 21.74
CA TRP A 24 2.62 -6.92 20.49
C TRP A 24 2.76 -8.44 20.58
N GLU A 25 1.76 -9.14 20.05
CA GLU A 25 1.75 -10.59 19.93
C GLU A 25 1.89 -10.96 18.45
N PHE A 26 2.95 -11.70 18.10
CA PHE A 26 3.17 -12.20 16.76
C PHE A 26 2.15 -13.29 16.42
N GLN A 27 1.50 -13.17 15.26
CA GLN A 27 0.43 -14.05 14.81
C GLN A 27 0.85 -14.97 13.64
N GLY A 28 2.09 -14.87 13.19
CA GLY A 28 2.60 -15.64 12.05
C GLY A 28 2.69 -14.83 10.76
N GLU A 29 2.80 -15.52 9.65
CA GLU A 29 2.84 -14.97 8.30
C GLU A 29 1.42 -14.64 7.84
N ALA A 30 1.23 -13.42 7.32
CA ALA A 30 -0.05 -12.96 6.80
C ALA A 30 -0.15 -13.11 5.28
N ILE A 31 0.90 -12.71 4.56
CA ILE A 31 0.93 -12.73 3.09
C ILE A 31 2.28 -13.27 2.64
N GLU A 32 2.30 -14.46 2.09
CA GLU A 32 3.49 -15.15 1.61
C GLU A 32 3.72 -14.93 0.11
N PRO A 33 4.96 -15.13 -0.40
CA PRO A 33 5.26 -15.14 -1.84
C PRO A 33 4.36 -16.07 -2.64
N ASP A 34 4.20 -15.77 -3.93
CA ASP A 34 3.51 -16.61 -4.90
C ASP A 34 4.16 -16.52 -6.29
N VAL A 35 3.42 -16.92 -7.33
CA VAL A 35 3.89 -16.90 -8.72
C VAL A 35 4.24 -15.50 -9.23
N TRP A 36 3.74 -14.45 -8.60
CA TRP A 36 4.03 -13.06 -8.95
C TRP A 36 5.29 -12.51 -8.28
N GLY A 37 5.82 -13.22 -7.29
CA GLY A 37 7.06 -12.87 -6.62
C GLY A 37 6.97 -12.76 -5.11
N THR A 38 8.01 -12.17 -4.54
CA THR A 38 8.13 -11.89 -3.10
C THR A 38 7.33 -10.64 -2.72
N ILE A 39 6.96 -10.53 -1.44
CA ILE A 39 6.04 -9.48 -0.96
C ILE A 39 6.83 -8.29 -0.43
N PHE A 40 6.71 -7.14 -1.11
CA PHE A 40 7.31 -5.88 -0.68
C PHE A 40 6.29 -5.03 0.09
N SER A 41 6.65 -3.78 0.35
CA SER A 41 5.85 -2.85 1.15
C SER A 41 4.48 -2.55 0.54
N GLY A 42 3.60 -2.05 1.37
CA GLY A 42 2.25 -1.64 1.01
C GLY A 42 1.49 -1.11 2.21
N SER A 43 0.18 -1.12 2.13
CA SER A 43 -0.71 -0.63 3.19
C SER A 43 -1.98 -1.45 3.30
N ALA A 44 -2.74 -1.24 4.37
CA ALA A 44 -4.05 -1.86 4.55
C ALA A 44 -5.10 -0.83 4.99
N VAL A 45 -6.33 -1.05 4.57
CA VAL A 45 -7.50 -0.25 4.93
C VAL A 45 -8.64 -1.15 5.39
N VAL A 46 -9.59 -0.60 6.15
CA VAL A 46 -10.84 -1.29 6.45
C VAL A 46 -11.93 -0.78 5.52
N ASP A 47 -12.47 -1.65 4.69
CA ASP A 47 -13.60 -1.36 3.80
C ASP A 47 -14.92 -1.54 4.55
N HIS A 48 -15.32 -0.51 5.30
CA HIS A 48 -16.54 -0.55 6.11
C HIS A 48 -17.83 -0.67 5.28
N ASN A 49 -17.79 -0.24 4.04
CA ASN A 49 -18.97 -0.16 3.17
C ASN A 49 -19.03 -1.28 2.12
N ASN A 50 -18.14 -2.26 2.23
CA ASN A 50 -18.05 -3.36 1.28
C ASN A 50 -17.94 -2.89 -0.19
N THR A 51 -17.17 -1.85 -0.42
CA THR A 51 -16.98 -1.31 -1.78
C THR A 51 -16.25 -2.28 -2.70
N ALA A 52 -15.36 -3.09 -2.13
CA ALA A 52 -14.63 -4.13 -2.85
C ALA A 52 -15.44 -5.42 -3.06
N GLY A 53 -16.59 -5.57 -2.38
CA GLY A 53 -17.42 -6.76 -2.51
C GLY A 53 -16.85 -8.01 -1.80
N PHE A 54 -15.90 -7.83 -0.85
CA PHE A 54 -15.33 -8.96 -0.09
C PHE A 54 -16.05 -9.24 1.22
N GLY A 55 -16.98 -8.38 1.63
CA GLY A 55 -17.73 -8.45 2.88
C GLY A 55 -17.63 -7.14 3.69
N ASP A 56 -18.55 -6.96 4.64
CA ASP A 56 -18.60 -5.75 5.47
C ASP A 56 -17.39 -5.67 6.41
N SER A 57 -16.82 -4.47 6.53
CA SER A 57 -15.65 -4.21 7.39
C SER A 57 -14.45 -5.13 7.13
N THR A 58 -14.28 -5.55 5.88
CA THR A 58 -13.15 -6.36 5.45
C THR A 58 -11.86 -5.55 5.51
N VAL A 59 -10.79 -6.13 6.04
CA VAL A 59 -9.44 -5.55 5.93
C VAL A 59 -8.91 -5.87 4.54
N VAL A 60 -8.61 -4.84 3.77
CA VAL A 60 -8.04 -4.97 2.42
C VAL A 60 -6.61 -4.47 2.44
N ALA A 61 -5.67 -5.34 2.14
CA ALA A 61 -4.24 -5.03 2.01
C ALA A 61 -3.88 -4.90 0.53
N MET A 62 -3.14 -3.84 0.18
CA MET A 62 -2.46 -3.72 -1.10
C MET A 62 -0.97 -3.72 -0.86
N TYR A 63 -0.25 -4.50 -1.64
CA TYR A 63 1.18 -4.71 -1.49
C TYR A 63 1.84 -4.84 -2.85
N THR A 64 3.13 -4.56 -2.90
CA THR A 64 3.92 -4.81 -4.10
C THR A 64 4.36 -6.27 -4.13
N THR A 65 4.12 -6.94 -5.26
CA THR A 65 4.76 -8.22 -5.59
C THR A 65 5.98 -7.96 -6.46
N ALA A 66 7.14 -8.46 -6.05
CA ALA A 66 8.42 -8.26 -6.72
C ALA A 66 8.93 -9.58 -7.31
N GLY A 67 8.59 -9.79 -8.58
CA GLY A 67 9.05 -10.88 -9.43
C GLY A 67 9.90 -10.35 -10.57
N GLU A 68 9.56 -10.71 -11.82
CA GLU A 68 10.22 -10.16 -13.02
C GLU A 68 10.00 -8.64 -13.11
N ASN A 69 8.79 -8.18 -12.77
CA ASN A 69 8.45 -6.77 -12.61
C ASN A 69 7.84 -6.54 -11.22
N GLN A 70 7.83 -5.29 -10.76
CA GLN A 70 7.08 -4.91 -9.58
C GLN A 70 5.64 -4.57 -9.98
N THR A 71 4.68 -5.22 -9.32
CA THR A 71 3.25 -5.04 -9.58
C THR A 71 2.50 -4.88 -8.27
N GLN A 72 1.28 -4.32 -8.30
CA GLN A 72 0.48 -4.15 -7.10
C GLN A 72 -0.60 -5.22 -7.04
N SER A 73 -0.70 -5.87 -5.89
CA SER A 73 -1.61 -6.99 -5.62
C SER A 73 -2.43 -6.75 -4.36
N LEU A 74 -3.59 -7.41 -4.28
CA LEU A 74 -4.51 -7.33 -3.15
C LEU A 74 -4.57 -8.66 -2.38
N ALA A 75 -4.73 -8.55 -1.07
CA ALA A 75 -5.26 -9.59 -0.21
C ALA A 75 -6.32 -9.01 0.72
N TYR A 76 -7.24 -9.83 1.18
CA TYR A 76 -8.31 -9.39 2.07
C TYR A 76 -8.54 -10.36 3.22
N SER A 77 -9.04 -9.83 4.33
CA SER A 77 -9.37 -10.58 5.53
C SER A 77 -10.80 -10.27 5.95
N THR A 78 -11.59 -11.31 6.16
CA THR A 78 -12.97 -11.23 6.67
C THR A 78 -13.08 -11.62 8.14
N ASP A 79 -11.96 -11.86 8.81
CA ASP A 79 -11.88 -12.33 10.20
C ASP A 79 -11.08 -11.38 11.11
N ASN A 80 -11.14 -10.07 10.82
CA ASN A 80 -10.43 -9.00 11.53
C ASN A 80 -8.89 -9.11 11.43
N GLY A 81 -8.38 -9.48 10.27
CA GLY A 81 -6.94 -9.51 10.00
C GLY A 81 -6.22 -10.77 10.51
N LYS A 82 -6.94 -11.82 10.95
CA LYS A 82 -6.29 -13.05 11.41
C LYS A 82 -5.73 -13.87 10.26
N THR A 83 -6.48 -13.97 9.17
CA THR A 83 -6.06 -14.63 7.95
C THR A 83 -6.30 -13.76 6.74
N PHE A 84 -5.48 -13.90 5.70
CA PHE A 84 -5.60 -13.16 4.46
C PHE A 84 -5.77 -14.09 3.28
N THR A 85 -6.70 -13.76 2.39
CA THR A 85 -6.93 -14.43 1.11
C THR A 85 -6.45 -13.51 -0.01
N LYS A 86 -5.56 -13.98 -0.86
CA LYS A 86 -5.12 -13.22 -2.04
C LYS A 86 -6.27 -13.10 -3.04
N TYR A 87 -6.42 -11.91 -3.62
CA TYR A 87 -7.43 -11.67 -4.63
C TYR A 87 -7.10 -12.43 -5.92
N GLU A 88 -8.07 -13.13 -6.48
CA GLU A 88 -7.90 -13.97 -7.68
C GLU A 88 -7.58 -13.16 -8.95
N GLY A 89 -7.97 -11.87 -8.97
CA GLY A 89 -7.70 -10.96 -10.08
C GLY A 89 -6.33 -10.25 -9.99
N ASN A 90 -5.41 -10.70 -9.12
CA ASN A 90 -4.06 -10.14 -9.04
C ASN A 90 -3.22 -10.41 -10.30
N PRO A 91 -2.29 -9.50 -10.63
CA PRO A 91 -2.08 -8.19 -10.06
C PRO A 91 -3.12 -7.17 -10.53
N VAL A 92 -3.48 -6.19 -9.69
CA VAL A 92 -4.49 -5.16 -10.03
C VAL A 92 -3.89 -3.94 -10.73
N ILE A 93 -2.60 -3.68 -10.55
CA ILE A 93 -1.87 -2.63 -11.27
C ILE A 93 -0.50 -3.15 -11.69
N THR A 94 -0.15 -2.89 -12.93
CA THR A 94 1.16 -3.28 -13.52
C THR A 94 1.86 -2.07 -14.10
N SER A 95 3.19 -2.10 -14.13
CA SER A 95 4.04 -1.15 -14.86
C SER A 95 5.27 -1.88 -15.41
N ASN A 96 5.82 -1.34 -16.48
CA ASN A 96 7.13 -1.76 -17.00
C ASN A 96 8.27 -0.89 -16.44
N THR A 97 7.95 0.13 -15.63
CA THR A 97 8.93 0.97 -14.98
C THR A 97 9.57 0.23 -13.82
N PRO A 98 10.89 0.18 -13.71
CA PRO A 98 11.56 -0.29 -12.49
C PRO A 98 11.14 0.55 -11.27
N ASP A 99 11.23 -0.04 -10.08
CA ASP A 99 10.93 0.67 -8.82
C ASP A 99 9.49 1.21 -8.75
N PHE A 100 8.54 0.37 -9.12
CA PHE A 100 7.09 0.63 -9.05
C PHE A 100 6.50 -0.06 -7.80
N ARG A 101 6.56 0.62 -6.63
CA ARG A 101 6.29 -0.02 -5.34
C ARG A 101 5.74 0.90 -4.26
N ASP A 102 5.39 0.29 -3.13
CA ASP A 102 5.01 0.92 -1.88
C ASP A 102 3.67 1.66 -1.95
N PRO A 103 2.57 0.97 -2.28
CA PRO A 103 1.24 1.59 -2.34
C PRO A 103 0.74 1.97 -0.95
N HIS A 104 0.31 3.22 -0.79
CA HIS A 104 -0.39 3.69 0.41
C HIS A 104 -1.81 4.12 0.07
N MET A 105 -2.80 3.36 0.54
CA MET A 105 -4.23 3.56 0.32
C MET A 105 -4.88 4.33 1.46
N PHE A 106 -5.90 5.13 1.14
CA PHE A 106 -6.77 5.78 2.12
C PHE A 106 -8.12 6.14 1.52
N TRP A 107 -9.14 6.25 2.37
CA TRP A 107 -10.42 6.80 1.96
C TRP A 107 -10.37 8.33 1.92
N ASN A 108 -10.76 8.93 0.80
CA ASN A 108 -10.81 10.38 0.64
C ASN A 108 -12.25 10.88 0.80
N GLU A 109 -12.53 11.46 1.97
CA GLU A 109 -13.84 11.99 2.31
C GLU A 109 -14.32 13.14 1.41
N ASP A 110 -13.40 13.91 0.83
CA ASP A 110 -13.74 15.07 -0.01
C ASP A 110 -14.37 14.63 -1.35
N ILE A 111 -13.90 13.52 -1.91
CA ILE A 111 -14.35 13.00 -3.22
C ILE A 111 -15.10 11.68 -3.13
N LYS A 112 -15.23 11.11 -1.91
CA LYS A 112 -15.93 9.84 -1.66
C LYS A 112 -15.41 8.69 -2.52
N LYS A 113 -14.08 8.58 -2.58
CA LYS A 113 -13.35 7.51 -3.28
C LYS A 113 -12.16 7.05 -2.45
N TRP A 114 -11.69 5.87 -2.74
CA TRP A 114 -10.36 5.44 -2.35
C TRP A 114 -9.32 6.19 -3.16
N ASN A 115 -8.28 6.65 -2.50
CA ASN A 115 -7.07 7.12 -3.15
C ASN A 115 -5.90 6.23 -2.77
N MET A 116 -4.90 6.23 -3.63
CA MET A 116 -3.63 5.57 -3.40
C MET A 116 -2.51 6.47 -3.93
N ILE A 117 -1.46 6.61 -3.15
CA ILE A 117 -0.18 7.13 -3.62
C ILE A 117 0.80 5.97 -3.76
N LEU A 118 1.55 5.95 -4.85
CA LEU A 118 2.42 4.85 -5.26
C LEU A 118 3.70 5.42 -5.86
N ALA A 119 4.85 4.93 -5.41
CA ALA A 119 6.15 5.34 -5.94
C ALA A 119 6.40 4.68 -7.32
N GLU A 120 6.94 5.46 -8.25
CA GLU A 120 7.38 5.01 -9.56
C GLU A 120 8.71 5.69 -9.93
N GLY A 121 9.82 5.03 -9.61
CA GLY A 121 11.16 5.57 -9.81
C GLY A 121 11.41 6.82 -8.98
N GLN A 122 11.38 8.00 -9.58
CA GLN A 122 11.67 9.29 -8.93
C GLN A 122 10.46 10.25 -8.96
N HIS A 123 9.26 9.69 -8.99
CA HIS A 123 8.00 10.44 -8.86
C HIS A 123 6.93 9.60 -8.18
N MET A 124 5.83 10.24 -7.82
CA MET A 124 4.67 9.60 -7.22
C MET A 124 3.49 9.63 -8.16
N ASN A 125 2.79 8.51 -8.25
CA ASN A 125 1.51 8.39 -8.91
C ASN A 125 0.38 8.49 -7.89
N ILE A 126 -0.66 9.23 -8.20
CA ILE A 126 -1.86 9.34 -7.38
C ILE A 126 -3.02 8.74 -8.17
N TYR A 127 -3.60 7.69 -7.59
CA TYR A 127 -4.71 6.95 -8.17
C TYR A 127 -6.01 7.17 -7.39
N SER A 128 -7.14 6.91 -8.05
CA SER A 128 -8.44 6.78 -7.40
C SER A 128 -9.13 5.47 -7.77
N SER A 129 -9.97 4.97 -6.87
CA SER A 129 -10.79 3.78 -7.07
C SER A 129 -12.14 3.92 -6.35
N VAL A 130 -13.17 3.26 -6.88
CA VAL A 130 -14.47 3.12 -6.21
C VAL A 130 -14.62 1.78 -5.50
N ASP A 131 -13.76 0.80 -5.82
CA ASP A 131 -13.89 -0.60 -5.42
C ASP A 131 -12.60 -1.26 -4.96
N LEU A 132 -11.50 -0.51 -4.80
CA LEU A 132 -10.16 -1.00 -4.44
C LEU A 132 -9.51 -1.96 -5.46
N LYS A 133 -10.22 -2.39 -6.49
CA LYS A 133 -9.75 -3.34 -7.51
C LYS A 133 -9.35 -2.68 -8.81
N GLU A 134 -10.15 -1.72 -9.26
CA GLU A 134 -9.87 -0.95 -10.47
C GLU A 134 -9.38 0.45 -10.09
N TRP A 135 -8.22 0.83 -10.62
CA TRP A 135 -7.54 2.07 -10.26
C TRP A 135 -7.32 2.96 -11.48
N THR A 136 -7.70 4.21 -11.35
CA THR A 136 -7.48 5.25 -12.38
C THR A 136 -6.35 6.16 -11.94
N LEU A 137 -5.33 6.35 -12.78
CA LEU A 137 -4.29 7.35 -12.56
C LEU A 137 -4.88 8.75 -12.72
N GLU A 138 -4.87 9.53 -11.64
CA GLU A 138 -5.43 10.88 -11.61
C GLU A 138 -4.37 11.95 -11.84
N SER A 139 -3.20 11.79 -11.23
CA SER A 139 -2.11 12.76 -11.35
C SER A 139 -0.77 12.15 -10.96
N GLN A 140 0.29 12.90 -11.29
CA GLN A 140 1.67 12.59 -10.92
C GLN A 140 2.31 13.78 -10.22
N PHE A 141 3.22 13.52 -9.29
CA PHE A 141 3.95 14.54 -8.56
C PHE A 141 5.42 14.15 -8.42
N GLY A 142 6.30 15.13 -8.53
CA GLY A 142 7.71 15.02 -8.18
C GLY A 142 8.67 14.93 -9.37
N ALA A 143 8.21 14.66 -10.59
CA ALA A 143 9.11 14.55 -11.75
C ALA A 143 9.98 15.80 -11.98
N GLU A 144 9.46 16.99 -11.62
CA GLU A 144 10.18 18.27 -11.77
C GLU A 144 10.56 18.91 -10.41
N TYR A 145 10.26 18.25 -9.29
CA TYR A 145 10.43 18.81 -7.96
C TYR A 145 11.04 17.77 -7.00
N GLY A 146 11.84 18.25 -6.06
CA GLY A 146 12.41 17.42 -5.03
C GLY A 146 13.85 17.01 -5.32
N ASN A 147 14.33 16.05 -4.55
CA ASN A 147 15.67 15.49 -4.71
C ASN A 147 15.59 14.22 -5.56
N HIS A 148 16.34 14.17 -6.64
CA HIS A 148 16.42 13.05 -7.59
C HIS A 148 17.75 12.29 -7.47
N GLY A 149 18.38 12.30 -6.29
CA GLY A 149 19.64 11.58 -6.02
C GLY A 149 19.45 10.08 -5.75
N GLY A 150 18.23 9.54 -5.89
CA GLY A 150 17.91 8.14 -5.66
C GLY A 150 16.46 7.81 -5.98
N VAL A 151 16.07 6.56 -5.74
CA VAL A 151 14.71 6.07 -5.94
C VAL A 151 13.79 6.59 -4.82
N TRP A 152 12.60 7.03 -5.18
CA TRP A 152 11.59 7.42 -4.20
C TRP A 152 10.82 6.20 -3.71
N GLU A 153 10.63 6.11 -2.39
CA GLU A 153 10.04 4.95 -1.71
C GLU A 153 9.11 5.35 -0.58
N CYS A 154 8.27 4.41 -0.17
CA CYS A 154 7.43 4.46 1.03
C CYS A 154 6.67 5.79 1.17
N PRO A 155 5.86 6.20 0.17
CA PRO A 155 5.11 7.43 0.27
C PRO A 155 4.01 7.34 1.32
N ASP A 156 3.77 8.47 1.98
CA ASP A 156 2.60 8.67 2.82
C ASP A 156 1.95 10.00 2.48
N LEU A 157 0.66 10.01 2.24
CA LEU A 157 -0.12 11.19 1.87
C LEU A 157 -1.27 11.39 2.86
N MET A 158 -1.19 12.45 3.63
CA MET A 158 -2.14 12.74 4.70
C MET A 158 -2.69 14.16 4.67
N LYS A 159 -3.97 14.31 5.00
CA LYS A 159 -4.63 15.60 5.15
C LYS A 159 -4.41 16.15 6.55
N MET A 160 -3.67 17.25 6.67
CA MET A 160 -3.32 17.86 7.95
C MET A 160 -3.91 19.25 8.11
N ARG A 161 -4.35 19.56 9.34
CA ARG A 161 -4.80 20.91 9.70
C ARG A 161 -3.59 21.83 9.86
N VAL A 162 -3.64 22.99 9.22
CA VAL A 162 -2.62 24.03 9.40
C VAL A 162 -2.79 24.67 10.77
N ARG A 163 -1.74 24.59 11.60
CA ARG A 163 -1.75 25.10 12.98
C ARG A 163 -2.24 26.54 13.06
N GLY A 164 -3.17 26.81 13.96
CA GLY A 164 -3.74 28.14 14.20
C GLY A 164 -4.77 28.59 13.16
N THR A 165 -5.22 27.70 12.28
CA THR A 165 -6.24 27.99 11.26
C THR A 165 -7.26 26.85 11.14
N ASP A 166 -8.36 27.09 10.41
CA ASP A 166 -9.31 26.05 9.99
C ASP A 166 -9.02 25.48 8.59
N LYS A 167 -7.84 25.78 8.05
CA LYS A 167 -7.42 25.28 6.74
C LYS A 167 -6.73 23.92 6.87
N TYR A 168 -6.95 23.08 5.87
CA TYR A 168 -6.27 21.79 5.70
C TYR A 168 -5.40 21.83 4.45
N LYS A 169 -4.33 21.06 4.51
CA LYS A 169 -3.46 20.80 3.35
C LYS A 169 -3.09 19.33 3.32
N TRP A 170 -2.87 18.83 2.13
CA TRP A 170 -2.26 17.53 1.90
C TRP A 170 -0.76 17.63 2.08
N MET A 171 -0.19 16.72 2.86
CA MET A 171 1.24 16.59 3.10
C MET A 171 1.69 15.24 2.57
N LEU A 172 2.69 15.28 1.71
CA LEU A 172 3.39 14.11 1.20
C LEU A 172 4.72 13.94 1.95
N ILE A 173 4.98 12.73 2.41
CA ILE A 173 6.28 12.30 2.93
C ILE A 173 6.72 11.12 2.06
N CYS A 174 8.00 11.08 1.68
CA CYS A 174 8.61 9.94 1.02
C CYS A 174 10.07 9.80 1.43
N ASN A 175 10.60 8.60 1.30
CA ASN A 175 12.00 8.31 1.46
C ASN A 175 12.72 8.41 0.10
N ILE A 176 14.03 8.61 0.14
CA ILE A 176 14.90 8.55 -1.03
C ILE A 176 15.99 7.52 -0.73
N ASN A 177 16.05 6.50 -1.56
CA ASN A 177 17.05 5.43 -1.48
C ASN A 177 18.13 5.72 -2.52
N PRO A 178 19.34 6.18 -2.10
CA PRO A 178 20.42 6.58 -2.99
C PRO A 178 21.07 5.41 -3.75
#